data_908158c7bd62d99d5955fb1a016a24aa
#
_entry.id   908158c7bd62d99d5955fb1a016a24aa
#
_cell.length_a   1.000
_cell.length_b   1.000
_cell.length_c   1.000
_cell.angle_alpha   90.00
_cell.angle_beta   90.00
_cell.angle_gamma   90.00
#
_symmetry.space_group_name_H-M   'P 1'
#
loop_
_entity.id
_entity.type
_entity.pdbx_description
1 polymer ?
#
loop_
_entity_poly.entity_id
_entity_poly.type
_entity_poly.pdbx_seq_one_letter_code
_entity_poly.pdbx_strand_id
1 'polypeptide(L)'
;MEADEFEWDDAKAAANLRKHKISFRAASRVFDDPLVLIEQDVAEDDGEDRFLAIGRVEGVLITIAYTERDDRTRIISARKANNHEQRAYDHS
;
A
#
# COMPACT_ATOMS: atom_id res chain seq x y z
N MET A 1 -0.91 1.49 -14.71
CA MET A 1 -0.02 0.46 -14.15
C MET A 1 -0.58 -0.91 -14.44
N GLU A 2 0.27 -1.82 -14.80
CA GLU A 2 -0.15 -3.14 -15.20
C GLU A 2 -0.42 -4.02 -13.97
N ALA A 3 -1.51 -4.79 -14.01
CA ALA A 3 -1.86 -5.64 -12.86
C ALA A 3 -0.82 -6.72 -12.59
N ASP A 4 -0.09 -7.16 -13.60
CA ASP A 4 0.92 -8.19 -13.43
C ASP A 4 2.22 -7.69 -12.81
N GLU A 5 2.32 -6.38 -12.52
CA GLU A 5 3.41 -5.86 -11.70
C GLU A 5 3.15 -6.12 -10.22
N PHE A 6 1.95 -6.47 -9.86
CA PHE A 6 1.51 -6.67 -8.48
C PHE A 6 1.11 -8.10 -8.24
N GLU A 7 1.27 -8.53 -7.01
CA GLU A 7 0.76 -9.83 -6.58
C GLU A 7 0.21 -9.69 -5.17
N TRP A 8 -0.64 -10.63 -4.79
CA TRP A 8 -1.16 -10.68 -3.42
C TRP A 8 -1.80 -12.04 -3.17
N ASP A 9 -2.02 -12.33 -1.89
CA ASP A 9 -2.75 -13.49 -1.45
C ASP A 9 -4.25 -13.20 -1.51
N ASP A 10 -5.02 -14.01 -2.22
CA ASP A 10 -6.45 -13.76 -2.43
C ASP A 10 -7.24 -13.73 -1.12
N ALA A 11 -6.88 -14.58 -0.15
CA ALA A 11 -7.58 -14.60 1.13
C ALA A 11 -7.34 -13.30 1.89
N LYS A 12 -6.10 -12.78 1.86
CA LYS A 12 -5.79 -11.51 2.49
C LYS A 12 -6.49 -10.35 1.80
N ALA A 13 -6.58 -10.39 0.47
CA ALA A 13 -7.29 -9.36 -0.27
C ALA A 13 -8.76 -9.32 0.11
N ALA A 14 -9.39 -10.49 0.23
CA ALA A 14 -10.81 -10.56 0.61
C ALA A 14 -11.02 -10.05 2.04
N ALA A 15 -10.14 -10.44 2.97
CA ALA A 15 -10.24 -9.98 4.35
C ALA A 15 -10.05 -8.47 4.44
N ASN A 16 -9.10 -7.93 3.67
CA ASN A 16 -8.84 -6.49 3.64
C ASN A 16 -10.04 -5.72 3.11
N LEU A 17 -10.67 -6.24 2.06
CA LEU A 17 -11.87 -5.60 1.50
C LEU A 17 -13.00 -5.56 2.51
N ARG A 18 -13.20 -6.65 3.28
CA ARG A 18 -14.23 -6.67 4.32
C ARG A 18 -13.92 -5.67 5.43
N LYS A 19 -12.67 -5.61 5.87
CA LYS A 19 -12.29 -4.80 7.02
C LYS A 19 -12.17 -3.32 6.67
N HIS A 20 -11.54 -3.00 5.56
CA HIS A 20 -11.21 -1.62 5.23
C HIS A 20 -11.98 -1.06 4.04
N LYS A 21 -12.77 -1.89 3.36
CA LYS A 21 -13.56 -1.50 2.18
C LYS A 21 -12.70 -1.02 1.02
N ILE A 22 -11.47 -1.49 0.95
CA ILE A 22 -10.51 -1.13 -0.10
C ILE A 22 -9.99 -2.40 -0.72
N SER A 23 -10.13 -2.53 -2.06
CA SER A 23 -9.56 -3.65 -2.79
C SER A 23 -8.09 -3.41 -3.03
N PHE A 24 -7.31 -4.48 -3.13
CA PHE A 24 -5.89 -4.33 -3.44
C PHE A 24 -5.69 -3.77 -4.86
N ARG A 25 -6.58 -4.11 -5.78
CA ARG A 25 -6.51 -3.56 -7.14
C ARG A 25 -6.66 -2.05 -7.13
N ALA A 26 -7.66 -1.53 -6.41
CA ALA A 26 -7.85 -0.08 -6.31
C ALA A 26 -6.67 0.55 -5.57
N ALA A 27 -6.21 -0.07 -4.50
CA ALA A 27 -5.11 0.46 -3.71
C ALA A 27 -3.81 0.54 -4.50
N SER A 28 -3.58 -0.39 -5.44
CA SER A 28 -2.35 -0.38 -6.23
C SER A 28 -2.17 0.92 -7.00
N ARG A 29 -3.25 1.67 -7.22
CA ARG A 29 -3.18 2.96 -7.90
C ARG A 29 -2.48 4.04 -7.07
N VAL A 30 -2.19 3.77 -5.80
CA VAL A 30 -1.36 4.65 -4.99
C VAL A 30 -0.02 4.91 -5.68
N PHE A 31 0.51 3.91 -6.37
CA PHE A 31 1.80 4.04 -7.06
C PHE A 31 1.73 4.93 -8.31
N ASP A 32 0.53 5.28 -8.75
CA ASP A 32 0.35 6.22 -9.86
C ASP A 32 0.32 7.68 -9.39
N ASP A 33 0.23 7.91 -8.08
CA ASP A 33 0.26 9.25 -7.53
C ASP A 33 1.68 9.82 -7.67
N PRO A 34 1.87 10.92 -8.40
CA PRO A 34 3.22 11.49 -8.55
C PRO A 34 3.83 11.98 -7.24
N LEU A 35 3.01 12.14 -6.20
CA LEU A 35 3.47 12.57 -4.88
C LEU A 35 3.56 11.42 -3.89
N VAL A 36 3.48 10.18 -4.36
CA VAL A 36 3.51 9.02 -3.47
C VAL A 36 4.73 9.07 -2.55
N LEU A 37 4.49 8.82 -1.27
CA LEU A 37 5.55 8.81 -0.26
C LEU A 37 5.84 7.36 0.12
N ILE A 38 7.11 6.96 0.02
CA ILE A 38 7.52 5.61 0.36
C ILE A 38 8.37 5.67 1.63
N GLU A 39 7.98 4.87 2.63
CA GLU A 39 8.72 4.75 3.88
C GLU A 39 9.02 3.30 4.15
N GLN A 40 10.12 3.02 4.82
CA GLN A 40 10.42 1.66 5.23
C GLN A 40 9.67 1.37 6.53
N ASP A 41 8.98 0.22 6.55
CA ASP A 41 8.27 -0.23 7.73
C ASP A 41 9.19 -1.11 8.55
N VAL A 42 9.64 -0.62 9.69
CA VAL A 42 10.59 -1.33 10.54
C VAL A 42 9.92 -2.11 11.67
N ALA A 43 8.59 -2.14 11.69
CA ALA A 43 7.84 -2.76 12.78
C ALA A 43 7.92 -4.28 12.75
N GLU A 44 8.16 -4.87 11.60
CA GLU A 44 8.19 -6.30 11.45
C GLU A 44 9.60 -6.79 11.16
N ASP A 45 9.92 -7.96 11.70
CA ASP A 45 11.22 -8.56 11.50
C ASP A 45 11.03 -10.04 11.20
N ASP A 46 10.54 -10.33 10.01
CA ASP A 46 10.32 -11.70 9.55
C ASP A 46 11.25 -12.06 8.40
N GLY A 47 12.33 -11.30 8.24
CA GLY A 47 13.32 -11.58 7.21
C GLY A 47 13.06 -10.93 5.88
N GLU A 48 11.96 -10.18 5.76
CA GLU A 48 11.63 -9.43 4.54
C GLU A 48 11.55 -7.95 4.85
N ASP A 49 12.04 -7.15 3.92
CA ASP A 49 11.89 -5.70 4.01
C ASP A 49 10.46 -5.33 3.65
N ARG A 50 9.82 -4.58 4.52
CA ARG A 50 8.48 -4.07 4.30
C ARG A 50 8.51 -2.58 4.11
N PHE A 51 7.60 -2.10 3.31
CA PHE A 51 7.48 -0.69 2.98
C PHE A 51 6.05 -0.23 3.12
N LEU A 52 5.88 1.06 3.35
CA LEU A 52 4.58 1.72 3.30
C LEU A 52 4.60 2.69 2.13
N ALA A 53 3.56 2.64 1.30
CA ALA A 53 3.35 3.61 0.24
C ALA A 53 2.10 4.41 0.59
N ILE A 54 2.24 5.71 0.68
CA ILE A 54 1.15 6.62 1.03
C ILE A 54 0.85 7.47 -0.18
N GLY A 55 -0.36 7.38 -0.70
CA GLY A 55 -0.72 8.11 -1.90
C GLY A 55 -2.21 8.27 -2.05
N ARG A 56 -2.61 9.11 -3.00
CA ARG A 56 -3.99 9.48 -3.20
C ARG A 56 -4.60 8.71 -4.35
N VAL A 57 -5.77 8.11 -4.10
CA VAL A 57 -6.53 7.40 -5.12
C VAL A 57 -7.93 8.02 -5.11
N GLU A 58 -8.29 8.69 -6.18
CA GLU A 58 -9.61 9.34 -6.33
C GLU A 58 -9.96 10.18 -5.12
N GLY A 59 -8.99 10.99 -4.68
CA GLY A 59 -9.21 11.93 -3.58
C GLY A 59 -9.05 11.35 -2.19
N VAL A 60 -8.84 10.04 -2.06
CA VAL A 60 -8.70 9.38 -0.75
C VAL A 60 -7.25 9.00 -0.54
N LEU A 61 -6.70 9.39 0.60
CA LEU A 61 -5.32 9.05 0.94
C LEU A 61 -5.27 7.65 1.52
N ILE A 62 -4.51 6.79 0.88
CA ILE A 62 -4.44 5.36 1.22
C ILE A 62 -2.99 5.00 1.54
N THR A 63 -2.83 4.15 2.55
CA THR A 63 -1.53 3.56 2.90
C THR A 63 -1.55 2.09 2.57
N ILE A 64 -0.58 1.67 1.76
CA ILE A 64 -0.35 0.27 1.41
C ILE A 64 0.88 -0.23 2.15
N ALA A 65 0.76 -1.41 2.78
CA ALA A 65 1.94 -2.14 3.25
C ALA A 65 2.29 -3.18 2.17
N TYR A 66 3.55 -3.23 1.79
CA TYR A 66 3.97 -4.12 0.72
C TYR A 66 5.42 -4.55 0.90
N THR A 67 5.81 -5.56 0.14
CA THR A 67 7.21 -5.97 0.05
C THR A 67 7.53 -6.18 -1.43
N GLU A 68 8.81 -6.20 -1.76
CA GLU A 68 9.27 -6.48 -3.12
C GLU A 68 9.75 -7.92 -3.20
N ARG A 69 9.31 -8.65 -4.22
CA ARG A 69 9.68 -10.04 -4.38
C ARG A 69 9.72 -10.39 -5.87
N ASP A 70 10.87 -10.84 -6.34
CA ASP A 70 11.04 -11.28 -7.73
C ASP A 70 10.58 -10.21 -8.72
N ASP A 71 10.97 -8.97 -8.48
CA ASP A 71 10.62 -7.81 -9.31
C ASP A 71 9.14 -7.47 -9.31
N ARG A 72 8.37 -8.05 -8.38
CA ARG A 72 6.95 -7.75 -8.25
C ARG A 72 6.70 -7.10 -6.90
N THR A 73 5.71 -6.23 -6.88
CA THR A 73 5.24 -5.60 -5.63
C THR A 73 4.17 -6.49 -5.03
N ARG A 74 4.47 -7.05 -3.85
CA ARG A 74 3.52 -7.92 -3.16
C ARG A 74 2.78 -7.11 -2.11
N ILE A 75 1.48 -6.90 -2.34
CA ILE A 75 0.65 -6.11 -1.44
C ILE A 75 0.22 -6.97 -0.26
N ILE A 76 0.39 -6.42 0.95
CA ILE A 76 0.08 -7.11 2.20
C ILE A 76 -1.21 -6.57 2.81
N SER A 77 -1.39 -5.25 2.80
CA SER A 77 -2.60 -4.63 3.33
C SER A 77 -2.79 -3.25 2.74
N ALA A 78 -4.02 -2.75 2.80
CA ALA A 78 -4.34 -1.41 2.31
C ALA A 78 -5.43 -0.83 3.20
N ARG A 79 -5.23 0.40 3.65
CA ARG A 79 -6.18 1.09 4.53
C ARG A 79 -6.11 2.59 4.31
N LYS A 80 -7.06 3.32 4.82
CA LYS A 80 -6.98 4.78 4.78
C LYS A 80 -5.80 5.23 5.63
N ALA A 81 -5.13 6.28 5.18
CA ALA A 81 -4.00 6.85 5.92
C ALA A 81 -4.48 7.42 7.25
N ASN A 82 -3.65 7.26 8.29
CA ASN A 82 -3.92 7.88 9.58
C ASN A 82 -3.39 9.32 9.61
N ASN A 83 -3.61 10.02 10.72
CA ASN A 83 -3.24 11.43 10.82
C ASN A 83 -1.73 11.65 10.68
N HIS A 84 -0.94 10.76 11.26
CA HIS A 84 0.52 10.86 11.13
C HIS A 84 0.95 10.71 9.67
N GLU A 85 0.38 9.74 8.98
CA GLU A 85 0.70 9.50 7.58
C GLU A 85 0.25 10.64 6.69
N GLN A 86 -0.93 11.20 6.98
CA GLN A 86 -1.43 12.34 6.22
C GLN A 86 -0.51 13.54 6.37
N ARG A 87 -0.04 13.82 7.59
CA ARG A 87 0.89 14.92 7.81
C ARG A 87 2.22 14.68 7.08
N ALA A 88 2.72 13.44 7.11
CA ALA A 88 3.95 13.11 6.41
C ALA A 88 3.81 13.33 4.91
N TYR A 89 2.68 12.90 4.34
CA TYR A 89 2.41 13.08 2.92
C TYR A 89 2.29 14.57 2.56
N ASP A 90 1.60 15.35 3.39
CA ASP A 90 1.38 16.77 3.11
C ASP A 90 2.66 17.59 3.18
N HIS A 91 3.66 17.12 3.92
CA HIS A 91 4.92 17.82 4.11
C HIS A 91 6.08 17.23 3.32
N SER A 92 5.81 16.26 2.50
CA SER A 92 6.86 15.61 1.72
C SER A 92 7.22 16.40 0.46
#